data_58aa75df625263a2f5e33b29c57fccef
#
_entry.id   58aa75df625263a2f5e33b29c57fccef
#
_cell.length_a   1.000
_cell.length_b   1.000
_cell.length_c   1.000
_cell.angle_alpha   90.00
_cell.angle_beta   90.00
_cell.angle_gamma   90.00
#
_symmetry.space_group_name_H-M   'P 1'
#
loop_
_entity.id
_entity.type
_entity.pdbx_description
1 polymer ?
#
loop_
_entity_poly.entity_id
_entity_poly.type
_entity_poly.pdbx_seq_one_letter_code
_entity_poly.pdbx_strand_id
1 'polypeptide(L)'
;MSRTIKTHSFWITVVIILISSSLSYAQVEISGLNEAEYIYKAAEDSLSHYFYNETFLRLNYNSIEVGISFIAELPKYDQFDTIADLHPNDIDYRWDDRYIQLNLNNLRLRAGSFTEFFGAGIIMRSYRDKTYDHDTRLTGLNAQVITGEWVLKGLYASLPDENSSNHKDVIGGLDFTRQLFGVGNIGLSLTSQQIRRFDNRYSTRLTAGSRIELITDYFDLYSEYAESKSYRSVSGESRGQAIYGLANAYINRFTVTGGYKKFTRFDNRLNDLPTLNSSEEPLSERMNPGEDEEGLMGQVRFNPDFTSEVGVTYSEAWNSNFSLRQSDLFVEGRKYYDSFTLGLEYAQLELIDEERQQWQKEITPAVLLDFNLLSLPTHIRTELGYHEKVRGESSRDYYNPLLQFDIFFNRLSLSFIAELELEEFSELSDAGSWLGIELTTDIISNTDLKIFIGEERGGKVCRSGVCYYTTPFKGLRINLTTRF
;
A
#
# COMPACT_ATOMS: atom_id res chain seq x y z
N MET A 1 -18.35 20.07 -32.66
CA MET A 1 -17.35 20.53 -31.67
C MET A 1 -17.65 21.85 -30.94
N SER A 2 -18.76 22.57 -31.21
CA SER A 2 -19.01 23.91 -30.63
C SER A 2 -20.10 23.98 -29.52
N ARG A 3 -20.76 22.87 -29.19
CA ARG A 3 -21.81 22.87 -28.13
C ARG A 3 -21.33 22.49 -26.74
N THR A 4 -20.24 21.69 -26.66
CA THR A 4 -19.71 21.20 -25.37
C THR A 4 -18.94 22.27 -24.58
N ILE A 5 -18.32 23.23 -25.28
CA ILE A 5 -17.52 24.30 -24.62
C ILE A 5 -18.45 25.30 -23.88
N LYS A 6 -19.66 25.52 -24.37
CA LYS A 6 -20.59 26.49 -23.75
C LYS A 6 -21.16 26.01 -22.41
N THR A 7 -21.34 24.72 -22.21
CA THR A 7 -21.86 24.18 -20.95
C THR A 7 -20.83 24.20 -19.83
N HIS A 8 -19.57 23.97 -20.11
CA HIS A 8 -18.52 24.06 -19.10
C HIS A 8 -18.27 25.50 -18.61
N SER A 9 -18.31 26.47 -19.53
CA SER A 9 -18.15 27.87 -19.18
C SER A 9 -19.29 28.36 -18.26
N PHE A 10 -20.52 27.89 -18.48
CA PHE A 10 -21.68 28.27 -17.64
C PHE A 10 -21.52 27.80 -16.19
N TRP A 11 -21.11 26.54 -15.97
CA TRP A 11 -20.92 26.00 -14.62
C TRP A 11 -19.74 26.63 -13.89
N ILE A 12 -18.65 26.93 -14.58
CA ILE A 12 -17.52 27.69 -14.02
C ILE A 12 -17.96 29.08 -13.59
N THR A 13 -18.76 29.78 -14.39
CA THR A 13 -19.28 31.11 -14.07
C THR A 13 -20.26 31.08 -12.89
N VAL A 14 -21.12 30.07 -12.80
CA VAL A 14 -22.03 29.89 -11.65
C VAL A 14 -21.26 29.61 -10.36
N VAL A 15 -20.23 28.78 -10.41
CA VAL A 15 -19.35 28.50 -9.26
C VAL A 15 -18.61 29.77 -8.83
N ILE A 16 -18.09 30.56 -9.77
CA ILE A 16 -17.40 31.84 -9.47
C ILE A 16 -18.37 32.85 -8.86
N ILE A 17 -19.61 32.96 -9.36
CA ILE A 17 -20.63 33.86 -8.84
C ILE A 17 -21.09 33.42 -7.44
N LEU A 18 -21.28 32.13 -7.19
CA LEU A 18 -21.61 31.60 -5.87
C LEU A 18 -20.47 31.83 -4.86
N ILE A 19 -19.22 31.73 -5.27
CA ILE A 19 -18.05 32.03 -4.45
C ILE A 19 -17.95 33.54 -4.17
N SER A 20 -18.21 34.41 -5.17
CA SER A 20 -18.05 35.85 -5.02
C SER A 20 -19.17 36.52 -4.20
N SER A 21 -20.36 35.96 -4.17
CA SER A 21 -21.51 36.55 -3.42
C SER A 21 -21.48 36.24 -1.92
N SER A 22 -20.66 35.28 -1.47
CA SER A 22 -20.56 34.84 -0.08
C SER A 22 -19.28 35.30 0.65
N LEU A 23 -18.38 35.98 -0.03
CA LEU A 23 -17.06 36.38 0.50
C LEU A 23 -17.10 37.45 1.61
N SER A 24 -18.27 37.96 2.02
CA SER A 24 -18.32 39.03 3.01
C SER A 24 -18.10 38.62 4.47
N TYR A 25 -18.25 37.36 4.85
CA TYR A 25 -18.14 36.92 6.26
C TYR A 25 -17.66 35.47 6.51
N ALA A 26 -17.28 34.72 5.51
CA ALA A 26 -16.87 33.33 5.70
C ALA A 26 -15.40 33.12 5.28
N GLN A 27 -14.65 32.55 6.17
CA GLN A 27 -13.25 32.20 5.93
C GLN A 27 -13.19 30.98 5.02
N VAL A 28 -12.73 31.16 3.78
CA VAL A 28 -12.37 30.08 2.87
C VAL A 28 -10.97 29.63 3.25
N GLU A 29 -10.82 28.37 3.64
CA GLU A 29 -9.53 27.76 3.86
C GLU A 29 -9.07 27.05 2.58
N ILE A 30 -7.86 27.34 2.14
CA ILE A 30 -7.23 26.70 0.98
C ILE A 30 -6.04 25.93 1.51
N SER A 31 -5.97 24.64 1.16
CA SER A 31 -4.83 23.79 1.45
C SER A 31 -4.51 22.95 0.22
N GLY A 32 -3.29 22.46 0.13
CA GLY A 32 -2.90 21.66 -1.02
C GLY A 32 -1.61 20.90 -0.81
N LEU A 33 -1.36 20.01 -1.76
CA LEU A 33 -0.16 19.20 -1.88
C LEU A 33 0.30 19.26 -3.34
N ASN A 34 1.57 19.54 -3.55
CA ASN A 34 2.23 19.38 -4.84
C ASN A 34 3.36 18.39 -4.69
N GLU A 35 3.37 17.36 -5.52
CA GLU A 35 4.43 16.37 -5.63
C GLU A 35 5.00 16.44 -7.03
N ALA A 36 6.30 16.72 -7.13
CA ALA A 36 7.02 16.73 -8.38
C ALA A 36 8.16 15.71 -8.31
N GLU A 37 8.27 14.86 -9.31
CA GLU A 37 9.32 13.88 -9.46
C GLU A 37 10.03 14.08 -10.79
N TYR A 38 11.35 14.08 -10.76
CA TYR A 38 12.18 14.03 -11.95
C TYR A 38 13.11 12.84 -11.85
N ILE A 39 13.14 12.03 -12.90
CA ILE A 39 13.97 10.84 -13.03
C ILE A 39 14.86 10.97 -14.27
N TYR A 40 16.16 10.73 -14.09
CA TYR A 40 17.12 10.51 -15.16
C TYR A 40 17.68 9.10 -15.05
N LYS A 41 17.44 8.26 -16.06
CA LYS A 41 17.94 6.87 -16.14
C LYS A 41 19.17 6.83 -17.06
N ALA A 42 20.30 6.40 -16.50
CA ALA A 42 21.60 6.41 -17.19
C ALA A 42 21.78 5.27 -18.21
N ALA A 43 20.94 4.23 -18.18
CA ALA A 43 21.13 2.99 -18.95
C ALA A 43 20.12 2.81 -20.10
N GLU A 44 19.17 3.73 -20.32
CA GLU A 44 18.13 3.61 -21.34
C GLU A 44 18.39 4.56 -22.50
N ASP A 45 18.53 4.01 -23.71
CA ASP A 45 18.83 4.80 -24.92
C ASP A 45 17.66 5.66 -25.41
N SER A 46 16.40 5.34 -25.07
CA SER A 46 15.21 5.98 -25.64
C SER A 46 14.38 6.82 -24.67
N LEU A 47 14.38 6.54 -23.38
CA LEU A 47 13.57 7.24 -22.35
C LEU A 47 14.41 7.53 -21.11
N SER A 48 15.46 8.33 -21.27
CA SER A 48 16.38 8.67 -20.18
C SER A 48 15.81 9.69 -19.18
N HIS A 49 14.77 10.42 -19.55
CA HIS A 49 14.18 11.48 -18.73
C HIS A 49 12.69 11.24 -18.52
N TYR A 50 12.25 11.35 -17.28
CA TYR A 50 10.85 11.29 -16.89
C TYR A 50 10.56 12.41 -15.91
N PHE A 51 9.42 13.08 -16.09
CA PHE A 51 8.92 14.10 -15.17
C PHE A 51 7.46 13.82 -14.83
N TYR A 52 7.15 13.81 -13.57
CA TYR A 52 5.79 13.68 -13.03
C TYR A 52 5.50 14.85 -12.11
N ASN A 53 4.31 15.41 -12.21
CA ASN A 53 3.82 16.40 -11.25
C ASN A 53 2.35 16.15 -10.94
N GLU A 54 2.02 16.06 -9.67
CA GLU A 54 0.65 16.00 -9.19
C GLU A 54 0.40 17.15 -8.23
N THR A 55 -0.64 17.93 -8.51
CA THR A 55 -1.09 19.02 -7.65
C THR A 55 -2.49 18.72 -7.16
N PHE A 56 -2.68 18.61 -5.85
CA PHE A 56 -3.96 18.48 -5.19
C PHE A 56 -4.32 19.78 -4.45
N LEU A 57 -5.52 20.29 -4.72
CA LEU A 57 -6.08 21.48 -4.06
C LEU A 57 -7.34 21.10 -3.30
N ARG A 58 -7.44 21.59 -2.07
CA ARG A 58 -8.63 21.46 -1.21
C ARG A 58 -9.13 22.85 -0.81
N LEU A 59 -10.41 23.08 -1.00
CA LEU A 59 -11.11 24.29 -0.63
C LEU A 59 -12.16 23.93 0.42
N ASN A 60 -12.07 24.49 1.61
CA ASN A 60 -13.03 24.32 2.69
C ASN A 60 -13.81 25.60 2.88
N TYR A 61 -15.13 25.49 2.89
CA TYR A 61 -16.05 26.58 3.17
C TYR A 61 -17.20 26.09 4.05
N ASN A 62 -17.18 26.42 5.32
CA ASN A 62 -18.13 25.92 6.32
C ASN A 62 -18.22 24.39 6.30
N SER A 63 -19.38 23.86 5.90
CA SER A 63 -19.63 22.41 5.80
C SER A 63 -19.28 21.81 4.44
N ILE A 64 -18.81 22.60 3.50
CA ILE A 64 -18.52 22.15 2.13
C ILE A 64 -17.01 22.06 1.93
N GLU A 65 -16.57 20.94 1.41
CA GLU A 65 -15.21 20.70 0.97
C GLU A 65 -15.21 20.38 -0.52
N VAL A 66 -14.30 20.98 -1.27
CA VAL A 66 -14.06 20.67 -2.69
C VAL A 66 -12.61 20.27 -2.86
N GLY A 67 -12.38 19.11 -3.46
CA GLY A 67 -11.05 18.63 -3.80
C GLY A 67 -10.89 18.47 -5.32
N ILE A 68 -9.72 18.86 -5.81
CA ILE A 68 -9.34 18.74 -7.22
C ILE A 68 -7.87 18.37 -7.29
N SER A 69 -7.52 17.35 -8.11
CA SER A 69 -6.13 17.10 -8.45
C SER A 69 -5.90 17.15 -9.96
N PHE A 70 -4.68 17.51 -10.30
CA PHE A 70 -4.19 17.62 -11.66
C PHE A 70 -2.84 16.92 -11.77
N ILE A 71 -2.69 16.09 -12.79
CA ILE A 71 -1.46 15.35 -13.08
C ILE A 71 -0.90 15.83 -14.42
N ALA A 72 0.44 15.98 -14.47
CA ALA A 72 1.21 16.20 -15.67
C ALA A 72 2.35 15.18 -15.74
N GLU A 73 2.49 14.49 -16.86
CA GLU A 73 3.53 13.49 -17.13
C GLU A 73 4.26 13.81 -18.43
N LEU A 74 5.57 13.66 -18.41
CA LEU A 74 6.45 13.83 -19.56
C LEU A 74 7.59 12.79 -19.46
N PRO A 75 7.69 11.84 -20.37
CA PRO A 75 6.71 11.51 -21.42
C PRO A 75 5.41 10.99 -20.82
N LYS A 76 4.35 11.01 -21.60
CA LYS A 76 3.08 10.37 -21.26
C LYS A 76 3.33 8.90 -20.93
N TYR A 77 2.93 8.50 -19.73
CA TYR A 77 2.93 7.10 -19.31
C TYR A 77 1.53 6.52 -19.46
N ASP A 78 1.40 5.47 -20.26
CA ASP A 78 0.17 4.66 -20.30
C ASP A 78 0.58 3.21 -20.03
N GLN A 79 0.08 2.62 -18.97
CA GLN A 79 0.37 1.23 -18.60
C GLN A 79 -0.05 0.21 -19.69
N PHE A 80 -0.87 0.63 -20.64
CA PHE A 80 -1.28 -0.19 -21.79
C PHE A 80 -0.43 0.04 -23.05
N ASP A 81 0.40 1.08 -23.07
CA ASP A 81 1.30 1.35 -24.16
C ASP A 81 2.57 0.49 -23.99
N THR A 82 2.97 -0.17 -25.06
CA THR A 82 4.30 -0.79 -25.08
C THR A 82 5.37 0.30 -25.09
N ILE A 83 6.56 0.02 -24.54
CA ILE A 83 7.69 0.97 -24.51
C ILE A 83 8.00 1.52 -25.92
N ALA A 84 7.68 0.75 -26.97
CA ALA A 84 7.86 1.14 -28.37
C ALA A 84 6.90 2.26 -28.82
N ASP A 85 5.77 2.45 -28.15
CA ASP A 85 4.72 3.43 -28.50
C ASP A 85 4.88 4.76 -27.74
N LEU A 86 5.80 4.83 -26.77
CA LEU A 86 6.06 6.05 -25.99
C LEU A 86 6.97 7.00 -26.79
N HIS A 87 6.46 8.19 -27.10
CA HIS A 87 7.24 9.25 -27.70
C HIS A 87 7.84 10.17 -26.62
N PRO A 88 9.16 10.42 -26.64
CA PRO A 88 9.85 11.18 -25.56
C PRO A 88 9.29 12.59 -25.31
N ASN A 89 8.54 13.15 -26.25
CA ASN A 89 7.98 14.51 -26.15
C ASN A 89 6.47 14.54 -25.92
N ASP A 90 5.81 13.39 -25.77
CA ASP A 90 4.38 13.36 -25.50
C ASP A 90 4.13 13.76 -24.05
N ILE A 91 3.25 14.73 -23.86
CA ILE A 91 2.87 15.25 -22.56
C ILE A 91 1.42 14.82 -22.32
N ASP A 92 1.17 14.21 -21.17
CA ASP A 92 -0.18 13.95 -20.69
C ASP A 92 -0.55 14.96 -19.60
N TYR A 93 -1.72 15.57 -19.77
CA TYR A 93 -2.34 16.43 -18.77
C TYR A 93 -3.73 15.93 -18.46
N ARG A 94 -3.95 15.51 -17.21
CA ARG A 94 -5.27 15.01 -16.83
C ARG A 94 -5.72 15.52 -15.46
N TRP A 95 -7.03 15.71 -15.35
CA TRP A 95 -7.68 15.82 -14.06
C TRP A 95 -7.79 14.42 -13.46
N ASP A 96 -7.35 14.28 -12.23
CA ASP A 96 -7.36 13.02 -11.51
C ASP A 96 -8.49 13.00 -10.48
N ASP A 97 -8.24 13.38 -9.23
CA ASP A 97 -9.30 13.47 -8.23
C ASP A 97 -10.18 14.69 -8.42
N ARG A 98 -11.51 14.52 -8.31
CA ARG A 98 -12.48 15.60 -8.31
C ARG A 98 -13.66 15.24 -7.45
N TYR A 99 -13.89 16.00 -6.40
CA TYR A 99 -15.03 15.73 -5.53
C TYR A 99 -15.58 17.00 -4.89
N ILE A 100 -16.83 16.91 -4.47
CA ILE A 100 -17.48 17.80 -3.53
C ILE A 100 -17.98 16.99 -2.34
N GLN A 101 -17.74 17.47 -1.13
CA GLN A 101 -18.15 16.83 0.10
C GLN A 101 -18.92 17.80 0.99
N LEU A 102 -20.01 17.33 1.56
CA LEU A 102 -20.80 18.03 2.54
C LEU A 102 -20.61 17.36 3.90
N ASN A 103 -20.12 18.10 4.87
CA ASN A 103 -19.88 17.67 6.25
C ASN A 103 -20.94 18.33 7.15
N LEU A 104 -21.95 17.59 7.54
CA LEU A 104 -22.91 17.97 8.59
C LEU A 104 -22.56 17.23 9.87
N ASN A 105 -23.11 17.63 11.02
CA ASN A 105 -22.74 17.08 12.33
C ASN A 105 -22.62 15.54 12.35
N ASN A 106 -23.63 14.85 11.81
CA ASN A 106 -23.73 13.40 11.85
C ASN A 106 -23.73 12.77 10.46
N LEU A 107 -23.65 13.56 9.40
CA LEU A 107 -23.77 13.11 8.01
C LEU A 107 -22.62 13.66 7.18
N ARG A 108 -21.90 12.78 6.50
CA ARG A 108 -20.95 13.12 5.44
C ARG A 108 -21.49 12.59 4.11
N LEU A 109 -21.60 13.46 3.13
CA LEU A 109 -21.96 13.10 1.76
C LEU A 109 -20.83 13.53 0.83
N ARG A 110 -20.39 12.65 -0.05
CA ARG A 110 -19.36 12.95 -1.04
C ARG A 110 -19.84 12.52 -2.43
N ALA A 111 -19.66 13.39 -3.40
CA ALA A 111 -19.88 13.12 -4.81
C ALA A 111 -18.59 13.38 -5.59
N GLY A 112 -18.22 12.46 -6.47
CA GLY A 112 -16.96 12.48 -7.21
C GLY A 112 -16.03 11.34 -6.84
N SER A 113 -14.73 11.57 -6.85
CA SER A 113 -13.72 10.56 -6.52
C SER A 113 -13.63 10.32 -5.01
N PHE A 114 -13.49 9.08 -4.61
CA PHE A 114 -13.29 8.70 -3.20
C PHE A 114 -12.65 7.32 -3.05
N THR A 115 -12.10 7.08 -1.87
CA THR A 115 -11.67 5.78 -1.37
C THR A 115 -12.60 5.36 -0.25
N GLU A 116 -12.84 4.06 -0.10
CA GLU A 116 -13.67 3.53 0.98
C GLU A 116 -13.25 2.10 1.32
N PHE A 117 -13.46 1.67 2.55
CA PHE A 117 -13.22 0.30 2.99
C PHE A 117 -14.28 -0.17 3.98
N PHE A 118 -14.55 -1.47 3.97
CA PHE A 118 -15.47 -2.17 4.87
C PHE A 118 -14.71 -3.25 5.62
N GLY A 119 -14.78 -3.22 6.96
CA GLY A 119 -14.05 -4.14 7.83
C GLY A 119 -12.54 -4.05 7.67
N ALA A 120 -11.87 -5.20 7.57
CA ALA A 120 -10.44 -5.30 7.29
C ALA A 120 -10.09 -5.16 5.79
N GLY A 121 -11.06 -4.81 4.95
CA GLY A 121 -10.86 -4.73 3.50
C GLY A 121 -11.21 -6.02 2.73
N ILE A 122 -11.59 -7.06 3.43
CA ILE A 122 -11.95 -8.36 2.84
C ILE A 122 -13.12 -8.23 1.86
N ILE A 123 -14.17 -7.51 2.25
CA ILE A 123 -15.36 -7.33 1.42
C ILE A 123 -15.13 -6.25 0.38
N MET A 124 -14.50 -5.15 0.81
CA MET A 124 -14.25 -4.02 -0.04
C MET A 124 -13.14 -3.14 0.54
N ARG A 125 -12.16 -2.82 -0.31
CA ARG A 125 -11.16 -1.78 -0.08
C ARG A 125 -10.82 -1.11 -1.40
N SER A 126 -11.05 0.18 -1.50
CA SER A 126 -10.64 0.97 -2.65
C SER A 126 -9.62 2.00 -2.20
N TYR A 127 -8.47 2.05 -2.89
CA TYR A 127 -7.36 2.94 -2.55
C TYR A 127 -6.50 3.22 -3.77
N ARG A 128 -5.56 4.12 -3.62
CA ARG A 128 -4.46 4.33 -4.56
C ARG A 128 -3.14 4.09 -3.86
N ASP A 129 -2.31 3.26 -4.46
CA ASP A 129 -0.93 3.05 -4.08
C ASP A 129 -0.03 3.34 -5.28
N LYS A 130 0.72 4.44 -5.20
CA LYS A 130 1.62 4.87 -6.28
C LYS A 130 2.85 3.95 -6.39
N THR A 131 3.22 3.27 -5.30
CA THR A 131 4.39 2.39 -5.27
C THR A 131 4.17 1.15 -6.13
N TYR A 132 2.93 0.64 -6.12
CA TYR A 132 2.56 -0.57 -6.86
C TYR A 132 1.75 -0.28 -8.13
N ASP A 133 1.61 1.00 -8.53
CA ASP A 133 0.74 1.43 -9.63
C ASP A 133 -0.69 0.88 -9.51
N HIS A 134 -1.17 0.82 -8.27
CA HIS A 134 -2.49 0.29 -7.95
C HIS A 134 -3.47 1.42 -7.70
N ASP A 135 -4.53 1.51 -8.51
CA ASP A 135 -5.56 2.53 -8.36
C ASP A 135 -6.96 1.94 -8.51
N THR A 136 -7.63 1.75 -7.39
CA THR A 136 -9.03 1.30 -7.31
C THR A 136 -9.96 2.38 -6.75
N ARG A 137 -9.58 3.67 -6.82
CA ARG A 137 -10.45 4.77 -6.40
C ARG A 137 -11.76 4.75 -7.16
N LEU A 138 -12.82 5.01 -6.44
CA LEU A 138 -14.18 4.99 -6.94
C LEU A 138 -14.64 6.41 -7.35
N THR A 139 -15.49 6.49 -8.36
CA THR A 139 -16.15 7.74 -8.75
C THR A 139 -17.67 7.57 -8.66
N GLY A 140 -18.32 8.34 -7.79
CA GLY A 140 -19.76 8.21 -7.58
C GLY A 140 -20.25 8.98 -6.36
N LEU A 141 -21.13 8.35 -5.59
CA LEU A 141 -21.71 8.88 -4.36
C LEU A 141 -21.28 8.02 -3.17
N ASN A 142 -20.88 8.68 -2.10
CA ASN A 142 -20.58 8.07 -0.81
C ASN A 142 -21.32 8.83 0.29
N ALA A 143 -21.94 8.12 1.22
CA ALA A 143 -22.63 8.67 2.36
C ALA A 143 -22.21 7.94 3.63
N GLN A 144 -21.97 8.69 4.70
CA GLN A 144 -21.70 8.16 6.03
C GLN A 144 -22.56 8.88 7.06
N VAL A 145 -23.27 8.13 7.89
CA VAL A 145 -24.03 8.62 9.03
C VAL A 145 -23.41 8.07 10.31
N ILE A 146 -23.10 8.95 11.26
CA ILE A 146 -22.57 8.59 12.56
C ILE A 146 -23.55 9.05 13.63
N THR A 147 -24.10 8.13 14.41
CA THR A 147 -25.02 8.48 15.49
C THR A 147 -24.70 7.65 16.74
N GLY A 148 -24.27 8.32 17.82
CA GLY A 148 -23.98 7.68 19.09
C GLY A 148 -23.08 6.45 18.92
N GLU A 149 -23.68 5.26 19.05
CA GLU A 149 -22.98 3.99 19.04
C GLU A 149 -22.86 3.32 17.66
N TRP A 150 -23.38 3.92 16.60
CA TRP A 150 -23.37 3.24 15.30
C TRP A 150 -22.99 4.15 14.12
N VAL A 151 -22.39 3.51 13.12
CA VAL A 151 -21.96 4.09 11.85
C VAL A 151 -22.62 3.33 10.73
N LEU A 152 -23.26 4.04 9.82
CA LEU A 152 -23.78 3.49 8.57
C LEU A 152 -23.06 4.16 7.40
N LYS A 153 -22.48 3.37 6.52
CA LYS A 153 -21.89 3.82 5.27
C LYS A 153 -22.68 3.27 4.09
N GLY A 154 -22.82 4.07 3.04
CA GLY A 154 -23.46 3.65 1.81
C GLY A 154 -22.74 4.24 0.61
N LEU A 155 -22.60 3.49 -0.46
CA LEU A 155 -21.98 3.98 -1.68
C LEU A 155 -22.66 3.43 -2.93
N TYR A 156 -22.58 4.22 -4.00
CA TYR A 156 -22.89 3.80 -5.37
C TYR A 156 -21.92 4.49 -6.31
N ALA A 157 -21.08 3.70 -6.97
CA ALA A 157 -19.94 4.24 -7.70
C ALA A 157 -19.54 3.38 -8.90
N SER A 158 -18.65 3.91 -9.68
CA SER A 158 -18.01 3.20 -10.80
C SER A 158 -16.50 3.23 -10.65
N LEU A 159 -15.87 2.20 -11.22
CA LEU A 159 -14.44 2.02 -11.35
C LEU A 159 -14.12 1.85 -12.84
N PRO A 160 -13.04 2.45 -13.39
CA PRO A 160 -12.60 2.16 -14.74
C PRO A 160 -12.36 0.66 -14.95
N ASP A 161 -12.72 0.12 -16.11
CA ASP A 161 -12.40 -1.27 -16.48
C ASP A 161 -10.88 -1.38 -16.70
N GLU A 162 -10.23 -2.43 -16.18
CA GLU A 162 -8.80 -2.69 -16.35
C GLU A 162 -8.39 -2.88 -17.83
N ASN A 163 -9.31 -3.37 -18.63
CA ASN A 163 -9.05 -3.74 -20.01
C ASN A 163 -9.60 -2.73 -21.04
N SER A 164 -10.25 -1.66 -20.57
CA SER A 164 -10.87 -0.69 -21.47
C SER A 164 -11.22 0.61 -20.77
N SER A 165 -10.61 1.70 -21.21
CA SER A 165 -10.94 3.06 -20.74
C SER A 165 -12.38 3.50 -21.04
N ASN A 166 -13.05 2.82 -21.97
CA ASN A 166 -14.42 3.14 -22.40
C ASN A 166 -15.52 2.46 -21.55
N HIS A 167 -15.16 1.56 -20.66
CA HIS A 167 -16.10 0.82 -19.85
C HIS A 167 -15.82 1.03 -18.36
N LYS A 168 -16.86 0.83 -17.56
CA LYS A 168 -16.78 1.00 -16.11
C LYS A 168 -17.52 -0.13 -15.44
N ASP A 169 -16.87 -0.69 -14.43
CA ASP A 169 -17.52 -1.53 -13.46
C ASP A 169 -18.37 -0.67 -12.52
N VAL A 170 -19.48 -1.21 -12.04
CA VAL A 170 -20.37 -0.51 -11.12
C VAL A 170 -20.43 -1.25 -9.80
N ILE A 171 -20.32 -0.51 -8.69
CA ILE A 171 -20.43 -1.05 -7.34
C ILE A 171 -21.47 -0.29 -6.53
N GLY A 172 -22.32 -1.03 -5.81
CA GLY A 172 -23.13 -0.54 -4.69
C GLY A 172 -22.69 -1.23 -3.40
N GLY A 173 -22.65 -0.51 -2.28
CA GLY A 173 -22.21 -1.05 -1.00
C GLY A 173 -22.92 -0.42 0.18
N LEU A 174 -23.12 -1.22 1.23
CA LEU A 174 -23.61 -0.80 2.54
C LEU A 174 -22.75 -1.44 3.62
N ASP A 175 -22.38 -0.64 4.62
CA ASP A 175 -21.63 -1.10 5.79
C ASP A 175 -22.24 -0.51 7.05
N PHE A 176 -22.52 -1.36 8.01
CA PHE A 176 -23.08 -1.01 9.31
C PHE A 176 -22.12 -1.47 10.41
N THR A 177 -21.77 -0.60 11.33
CA THR A 177 -20.98 -0.90 12.52
C THR A 177 -21.71 -0.37 13.74
N ARG A 178 -21.79 -1.18 14.80
CA ARG A 178 -22.33 -0.78 16.10
C ARG A 178 -21.32 -1.06 17.18
N GLN A 179 -21.10 -0.08 18.05
CA GLN A 179 -20.31 -0.22 19.27
C GLN A 179 -21.09 -1.05 20.31
N LEU A 180 -20.41 -1.97 20.97
CA LEU A 180 -20.94 -2.85 22.02
C LEU A 180 -20.38 -2.47 23.38
N PHE A 181 -21.20 -1.90 24.23
CA PHE A 181 -20.91 -1.67 25.65
C PHE A 181 -19.51 -1.07 25.97
N GLY A 182 -18.92 -0.35 25.04
CA GLY A 182 -17.59 0.26 25.18
C GLY A 182 -16.41 -0.73 25.08
N VAL A 183 -16.65 -2.03 24.83
CA VAL A 183 -15.61 -3.07 24.79
C VAL A 183 -15.37 -3.64 23.37
N GLY A 184 -16.09 -3.17 22.36
CA GLY A 184 -15.87 -3.65 21.01
C GLY A 184 -16.92 -3.18 20.02
N ASN A 185 -16.88 -3.75 18.82
CA ASN A 185 -17.76 -3.44 17.72
C ASN A 185 -18.30 -4.71 17.06
N ILE A 186 -19.49 -4.64 16.49
CA ILE A 186 -19.99 -5.59 15.51
C ILE A 186 -20.26 -4.88 14.21
N GLY A 187 -20.03 -5.55 13.08
CA GLY A 187 -20.26 -4.98 11.76
C GLY A 187 -20.92 -5.95 10.81
N LEU A 188 -21.69 -5.39 9.87
CA LEU A 188 -22.30 -6.10 8.75
C LEU A 188 -22.04 -5.33 7.48
N SER A 189 -21.63 -6.00 6.42
CA SER A 189 -21.32 -5.38 5.13
C SER A 189 -21.97 -6.14 4.00
N LEU A 190 -22.37 -5.40 2.97
CA LEU A 190 -22.98 -5.94 1.74
C LEU A 190 -22.46 -5.13 0.56
N THR A 191 -21.98 -5.82 -0.50
CA THR A 191 -21.63 -5.20 -1.77
C THR A 191 -22.23 -5.92 -2.95
N SER A 192 -22.55 -5.17 -4.00
CA SER A 192 -22.99 -5.70 -5.29
C SER A 192 -22.12 -5.06 -6.37
N GLN A 193 -21.41 -5.87 -7.13
CA GLN A 193 -20.52 -5.44 -8.20
C GLN A 193 -21.03 -5.96 -9.53
N GLN A 194 -21.10 -5.09 -10.54
CA GLN A 194 -21.31 -5.47 -11.93
C GLN A 194 -20.00 -5.30 -12.69
N ILE A 195 -19.39 -6.40 -13.06
CA ILE A 195 -18.10 -6.47 -13.72
C ILE A 195 -18.33 -6.84 -15.19
N ARG A 196 -17.79 -6.05 -16.11
CA ARG A 196 -17.80 -6.39 -17.53
C ARG A 196 -16.69 -7.38 -17.84
N ARG A 197 -16.99 -8.31 -18.74
CA ARG A 197 -16.03 -9.33 -19.20
C ARG A 197 -15.61 -9.05 -20.64
N PHE A 198 -14.52 -9.68 -21.07
CA PHE A 198 -13.97 -9.58 -22.43
C PHE A 198 -14.99 -9.89 -23.53
N ASP A 199 -16.00 -10.71 -23.25
CA ASP A 199 -17.04 -11.10 -24.20
C ASP A 199 -18.25 -10.12 -24.22
N ASN A 200 -18.08 -8.91 -23.67
CA ASN A 200 -19.11 -7.88 -23.53
C ASN A 200 -20.31 -8.27 -22.63
N ARG A 201 -20.20 -9.34 -21.87
CA ARG A 201 -21.22 -9.79 -20.92
C ARG A 201 -20.91 -9.25 -19.52
N TYR A 202 -21.95 -9.09 -18.72
CA TYR A 202 -21.81 -8.69 -17.33
C TYR A 202 -21.82 -9.91 -16.41
N SER A 203 -20.99 -9.88 -15.41
CA SER A 203 -21.04 -10.76 -14.26
C SER A 203 -21.47 -9.93 -13.06
N THR A 204 -22.45 -10.39 -12.30
CA THR A 204 -22.83 -9.74 -11.05
C THR A 204 -22.26 -10.55 -9.89
N ARG A 205 -21.52 -9.89 -9.01
CA ARG A 205 -20.99 -10.45 -7.77
C ARG A 205 -21.70 -9.78 -6.59
N LEU A 206 -22.32 -10.59 -5.75
CA LEU A 206 -22.87 -10.17 -4.47
C LEU A 206 -21.95 -10.68 -3.35
N THR A 207 -21.50 -9.81 -2.45
CA THR A 207 -20.66 -10.18 -1.31
C THR A 207 -21.31 -9.67 -0.04
N ALA A 208 -21.42 -10.54 0.98
CA ALA A 208 -21.96 -10.20 2.29
C ALA A 208 -21.02 -10.74 3.37
N GLY A 209 -20.91 -10.02 4.48
CA GLY A 209 -20.10 -10.48 5.60
C GLY A 209 -20.45 -9.81 6.90
N SER A 210 -19.85 -10.35 7.96
CA SER A 210 -20.00 -9.88 9.33
C SER A 210 -18.63 -9.87 10.02
N ARG A 211 -18.48 -8.97 10.97
CA ARG A 211 -17.27 -8.85 11.76
C ARG A 211 -17.58 -8.57 13.22
N ILE A 212 -16.66 -8.99 14.06
CA ILE A 212 -16.62 -8.67 15.49
C ILE A 212 -15.23 -8.19 15.87
N GLU A 213 -15.17 -7.16 16.67
CA GLU A 213 -13.97 -6.64 17.30
C GLU A 213 -14.23 -6.51 18.79
N LEU A 214 -13.33 -7.03 19.61
CA LEU A 214 -13.37 -6.89 21.08
C LEU A 214 -12.02 -6.34 21.52
N ILE A 215 -12.04 -5.33 22.36
CA ILE A 215 -10.85 -4.68 22.92
C ILE A 215 -11.02 -4.61 24.43
N THR A 216 -10.11 -5.25 25.15
CA THR A 216 -10.10 -5.29 26.61
C THR A 216 -8.69 -5.05 27.14
N ASP A 217 -8.55 -4.88 28.45
CA ASP A 217 -7.23 -4.73 29.10
C ASP A 217 -6.36 -6.00 28.99
N TYR A 218 -6.96 -7.16 28.70
CA TYR A 218 -6.28 -8.46 28.73
C TYR A 218 -6.14 -9.09 27.35
N PHE A 219 -7.04 -8.77 26.44
CA PHE A 219 -6.98 -9.32 25.09
C PHE A 219 -7.74 -8.43 24.09
N ASP A 220 -7.30 -8.50 22.84
CA ASP A 220 -8.02 -8.00 21.68
C ASP A 220 -8.36 -9.15 20.75
N LEU A 221 -9.52 -9.09 20.13
CA LEU A 221 -9.97 -10.06 19.14
C LEU A 221 -10.59 -9.32 17.97
N TYR A 222 -10.15 -9.63 16.77
CA TYR A 222 -10.84 -9.28 15.54
C TYR A 222 -11.18 -10.54 14.77
N SER A 223 -12.39 -10.66 14.24
CA SER A 223 -12.78 -11.74 13.34
C SER A 223 -13.75 -11.23 12.29
N GLU A 224 -13.54 -11.65 11.05
CA GLU A 224 -14.40 -11.31 9.91
C GLU A 224 -14.68 -12.57 9.10
N TYR A 225 -15.95 -12.72 8.71
CA TYR A 225 -16.44 -13.77 7.84
C TYR A 225 -17.18 -13.14 6.66
N ALA A 226 -16.93 -13.62 5.45
CA ALA A 226 -17.63 -13.15 4.27
C ALA A 226 -17.90 -14.28 3.26
N GLU A 227 -19.02 -14.16 2.55
CA GLU A 227 -19.39 -15.00 1.42
C GLU A 227 -19.60 -14.15 0.17
N SER A 228 -19.21 -14.68 -0.99
CA SER A 228 -19.47 -14.07 -2.28
C SER A 228 -20.22 -15.05 -3.21
N LYS A 229 -21.12 -14.50 -4.01
CA LYS A 229 -21.82 -15.22 -5.08
C LYS A 229 -21.65 -14.46 -6.37
N SER A 230 -21.10 -15.13 -7.38
CA SER A 230 -20.94 -14.58 -8.72
C SER A 230 -21.90 -15.27 -9.68
N TYR A 231 -22.74 -14.47 -10.33
CA TYR A 231 -23.68 -14.93 -11.34
C TYR A 231 -23.12 -14.68 -12.72
N ARG A 232 -22.80 -15.76 -13.44
CA ARG A 232 -22.28 -15.69 -14.82
C ARG A 232 -23.39 -16.11 -15.78
N SER A 233 -23.62 -15.34 -16.82
CA SER A 233 -24.71 -15.60 -17.78
C SER A 233 -24.62 -16.94 -18.53
N VAL A 234 -23.48 -17.64 -18.52
CA VAL A 234 -23.27 -18.90 -19.29
C VAL A 234 -22.72 -20.04 -18.43
N SER A 235 -21.95 -19.77 -17.36
CA SER A 235 -21.26 -20.84 -16.58
C SER A 235 -21.87 -21.12 -15.21
N GLY A 236 -23.03 -20.54 -14.90
CA GLY A 236 -23.73 -20.80 -13.63
C GLY A 236 -23.22 -19.93 -12.47
N GLU A 237 -23.56 -20.33 -11.25
CA GLU A 237 -23.21 -19.68 -10.00
C GLU A 237 -21.82 -20.16 -9.52
N SER A 238 -20.99 -19.23 -9.08
CA SER A 238 -19.74 -19.52 -8.39
C SER A 238 -19.80 -18.88 -7.00
N ARG A 239 -19.37 -19.60 -5.97
CA ARG A 239 -19.35 -19.16 -4.57
C ARG A 239 -17.93 -19.03 -4.10
N GLY A 240 -17.66 -17.98 -3.32
CA GLY A 240 -16.41 -17.76 -2.62
C GLY A 240 -16.66 -17.54 -1.14
N GLN A 241 -15.65 -17.79 -0.33
CA GLN A 241 -15.69 -17.66 1.12
C GLN A 241 -14.39 -17.07 1.65
N ALA A 242 -14.50 -16.20 2.66
CA ALA A 242 -13.38 -15.64 3.38
C ALA A 242 -13.60 -15.73 4.88
N ILE A 243 -12.57 -16.15 5.59
CA ILE A 243 -12.47 -16.15 7.05
C ILE A 243 -11.14 -15.49 7.42
N TYR A 244 -11.18 -14.56 8.36
CA TYR A 244 -10.00 -13.93 8.91
C TYR A 244 -10.20 -13.71 10.41
N GLY A 245 -9.15 -13.95 11.20
CA GLY A 245 -9.16 -13.70 12.62
C GLY A 245 -7.78 -13.38 13.15
N LEU A 246 -7.73 -12.44 14.08
CA LEU A 246 -6.53 -12.04 14.81
C LEU A 246 -6.88 -11.89 16.28
N ALA A 247 -6.08 -12.47 17.17
CA ALA A 247 -6.25 -12.35 18.60
C ALA A 247 -4.91 -12.00 19.28
N ASN A 248 -4.93 -11.00 20.15
CA ASN A 248 -3.82 -10.61 21.01
C ASN A 248 -4.17 -10.90 22.46
N ALA A 249 -3.24 -11.45 23.22
CA ALA A 249 -3.36 -11.61 24.68
C ALA A 249 -2.20 -10.89 25.37
N TYR A 250 -2.52 -10.11 26.40
CA TYR A 250 -1.57 -9.31 27.18
C TYR A 250 -1.35 -9.95 28.55
N ILE A 251 -0.19 -10.57 28.74
CA ILE A 251 0.13 -11.34 29.94
C ILE A 251 1.39 -10.76 30.57
N ASN A 252 1.23 -9.80 31.47
CA ASN A 252 2.31 -9.09 32.14
C ASN A 252 3.31 -8.46 31.13
N ARG A 253 4.47 -9.08 30.93
CA ARG A 253 5.54 -8.63 30.02
C ARG A 253 5.48 -9.30 28.62
N PHE A 254 4.50 -10.15 28.42
CA PHE A 254 4.30 -10.86 27.17
C PHE A 254 3.08 -10.35 26.43
N THR A 255 3.22 -10.21 25.11
CA THR A 255 2.11 -10.13 24.18
C THR A 255 2.16 -11.36 23.30
N VAL A 256 1.06 -12.11 23.27
CA VAL A 256 0.91 -13.29 22.41
C VAL A 256 -0.15 -12.98 21.38
N THR A 257 0.22 -13.11 20.10
CA THR A 257 -0.70 -12.90 18.96
C THR A 257 -0.90 -14.21 18.23
N GLY A 258 -2.13 -14.53 17.89
CA GLY A 258 -2.50 -15.64 17.02
C GLY A 258 -3.36 -15.15 15.87
N GLY A 259 -3.11 -15.63 14.66
CA GLY A 259 -3.85 -15.28 13.45
C GLY A 259 -4.26 -16.49 12.65
N TYR A 260 -5.41 -16.40 11.98
CA TYR A 260 -5.92 -17.39 11.05
C TYR A 260 -6.57 -16.72 9.85
N LYS A 261 -6.31 -17.24 8.65
CA LYS A 261 -7.01 -16.84 7.43
C LYS A 261 -7.38 -18.04 6.58
N LYS A 262 -8.49 -17.93 5.86
CA LYS A 262 -8.89 -18.87 4.82
C LYS A 262 -9.69 -18.17 3.75
N PHE A 263 -9.20 -18.23 2.51
CA PHE A 263 -9.84 -17.62 1.36
C PHE A 263 -10.05 -18.67 0.27
N THR A 264 -11.26 -18.76 -0.26
CA THR A 264 -11.60 -19.71 -1.32
C THR A 264 -12.41 -18.99 -2.38
N ARG A 265 -11.87 -18.81 -3.58
CA ARG A 265 -12.50 -18.09 -4.71
C ARG A 265 -13.08 -16.73 -4.30
N PHE A 266 -12.33 -16.03 -3.46
CA PHE A 266 -12.79 -14.78 -2.85
C PHE A 266 -12.08 -13.53 -3.40
N ASP A 267 -11.04 -13.71 -4.21
CA ASP A 267 -10.34 -12.58 -4.83
C ASP A 267 -11.27 -11.77 -5.74
N ASN A 268 -11.17 -10.45 -5.63
CA ASN A 268 -11.81 -9.49 -6.53
C ASN A 268 -11.03 -8.17 -6.53
N ARG A 269 -11.20 -7.38 -7.57
CA ARG A 269 -10.48 -6.11 -7.78
C ARG A 269 -10.67 -5.06 -6.68
N LEU A 270 -11.73 -5.16 -5.90
CA LEU A 270 -12.10 -4.18 -4.86
C LEU A 270 -11.99 -4.75 -3.44
N ASN A 271 -11.25 -5.82 -3.25
CA ASN A 271 -10.85 -6.24 -1.93
C ASN A 271 -9.32 -6.18 -1.79
N ASP A 272 -8.87 -6.16 -0.56
CA ASP A 272 -7.47 -6.28 -0.20
C ASP A 272 -7.39 -7.24 0.98
N LEU A 273 -6.96 -8.46 0.65
CA LEU A 273 -7.00 -9.57 1.60
C LEU A 273 -5.83 -9.47 2.59
N PRO A 274 -6.09 -9.48 3.90
CA PRO A 274 -5.06 -9.29 4.89
C PRO A 274 -4.06 -10.45 4.91
N THR A 275 -2.80 -10.11 5.14
CA THR A 275 -1.70 -11.04 5.36
C THR A 275 -1.58 -11.42 6.84
N LEU A 276 -0.80 -12.46 7.15
CA LEU A 276 -0.54 -12.93 8.52
C LEU A 276 0.96 -13.04 8.82
N ASN A 277 1.80 -12.25 8.21
CA ASN A 277 3.24 -12.26 8.51
C ASN A 277 3.73 -10.91 9.01
N SER A 278 4.87 -10.93 9.70
CA SER A 278 5.55 -9.73 10.19
C SER A 278 6.85 -9.46 9.44
N SER A 279 7.23 -10.33 8.50
CA SER A 279 8.44 -10.14 7.72
C SER A 279 8.23 -9.12 6.61
N GLU A 280 9.30 -8.87 5.90
CA GLU A 280 9.36 -7.87 4.85
C GLU A 280 8.46 -8.19 3.65
N GLU A 281 8.24 -9.48 3.36
CA GLU A 281 7.41 -9.89 2.23
C GLU A 281 6.08 -10.48 2.70
N PRO A 282 4.94 -9.89 2.29
CA PRO A 282 3.63 -10.46 2.56
C PRO A 282 3.50 -11.86 1.97
N LEU A 283 2.97 -12.81 2.75
CA LEU A 283 2.73 -14.18 2.28
C LEU A 283 1.85 -14.21 1.03
N SER A 284 0.84 -13.33 0.96
CA SER A 284 -0.08 -13.25 -0.17
C SER A 284 0.53 -12.73 -1.47
N GLU A 285 1.68 -12.08 -1.46
CA GLU A 285 2.32 -11.61 -2.71
C GLU A 285 2.80 -12.75 -3.60
N ARG A 286 3.13 -13.91 -3.02
CA ARG A 286 3.64 -15.08 -3.75
C ARG A 286 2.64 -16.22 -3.88
N MET A 287 1.54 -16.14 -3.16
CA MET A 287 0.43 -17.08 -3.24
C MET A 287 -0.61 -16.59 -4.27
N ASN A 288 -1.61 -17.40 -4.59
CA ASN A 288 -2.79 -16.94 -5.32
C ASN A 288 -3.77 -16.29 -4.33
N PRO A 289 -3.66 -14.99 -4.04
CA PRO A 289 -4.41 -14.35 -2.97
C PRO A 289 -5.90 -14.48 -3.24
N GLY A 290 -6.61 -15.03 -2.26
CA GLY A 290 -8.07 -15.17 -2.30
C GLY A 290 -8.63 -16.28 -3.15
N GLU A 291 -7.89 -16.97 -3.99
CA GLU A 291 -8.40 -18.06 -4.84
C GLU A 291 -8.48 -19.39 -4.07
N ASP A 292 -7.40 -19.77 -3.41
CA ASP A 292 -7.29 -20.98 -2.61
C ASP A 292 -6.12 -20.82 -1.63
N GLU A 293 -6.40 -20.24 -0.47
CA GLU A 293 -5.36 -19.87 0.49
C GLU A 293 -5.86 -20.09 1.91
N GLU A 294 -5.07 -20.77 2.71
CA GLU A 294 -5.27 -20.95 4.16
C GLU A 294 -3.96 -20.65 4.88
N GLY A 295 -4.02 -20.02 6.04
CA GLY A 295 -2.80 -19.66 6.77
C GLY A 295 -3.00 -19.48 8.25
N LEU A 296 -1.89 -19.62 8.98
CA LEU A 296 -1.77 -19.46 10.43
C LEU A 296 -0.59 -18.52 10.76
N MET A 297 -0.70 -17.81 11.87
CA MET A 297 0.37 -17.02 12.44
C MET A 297 0.37 -17.14 13.96
N GLY A 298 1.56 -17.23 14.54
CA GLY A 298 1.81 -17.09 15.96
C GLY A 298 2.95 -16.11 16.22
N GLN A 299 2.75 -15.16 17.14
CA GLN A 299 3.77 -14.21 17.56
C GLN A 299 3.85 -14.17 19.08
N VAL A 300 5.05 -14.10 19.60
CA VAL A 300 5.31 -13.80 21.02
C VAL A 300 6.26 -12.63 21.08
N ARG A 301 5.85 -11.56 21.78
CA ARG A 301 6.71 -10.44 22.16
C ARG A 301 6.93 -10.45 23.66
N PHE A 302 8.17 -10.23 24.06
CA PHE A 302 8.59 -10.19 25.45
C PHE A 302 9.39 -8.93 25.73
N ASN A 303 8.91 -8.14 26.70
CA ASN A 303 9.58 -6.93 27.17
C ASN A 303 10.11 -7.18 28.60
N PRO A 304 11.34 -7.73 28.75
CA PRO A 304 11.89 -8.05 30.07
C PRO A 304 12.03 -6.82 30.98
N ASP A 305 12.32 -5.69 30.37
CA ASP A 305 12.40 -4.37 31.03
C ASP A 305 12.01 -3.26 30.03
N PHE A 306 12.02 -1.99 30.46
CA PHE A 306 11.68 -0.84 29.61
C PHE A 306 12.72 -0.54 28.50
N THR A 307 13.87 -1.20 28.56
CA THR A 307 14.99 -0.99 27.64
C THR A 307 15.29 -2.20 26.76
N SER A 308 14.44 -3.22 26.77
CA SER A 308 14.66 -4.45 26.00
C SER A 308 13.36 -4.96 25.42
N GLU A 309 13.41 -5.39 24.18
CA GLU A 309 12.31 -6.02 23.47
C GLU A 309 12.84 -7.24 22.71
N VAL A 310 12.09 -8.34 22.73
CA VAL A 310 12.36 -9.54 21.94
C VAL A 310 11.05 -10.02 21.35
N GLY A 311 11.06 -10.28 20.04
CA GLY A 311 9.91 -10.77 19.29
C GLY A 311 10.26 -12.02 18.50
N VAL A 312 9.32 -12.97 18.42
CA VAL A 312 9.39 -14.12 17.52
C VAL A 312 8.04 -14.27 16.85
N THR A 313 8.02 -14.29 15.54
CA THR A 313 6.82 -14.54 14.71
C THR A 313 7.08 -15.71 13.79
N TYR A 314 6.16 -16.65 13.75
CA TYR A 314 6.10 -17.69 12.73
C TYR A 314 4.76 -17.62 12.03
N SER A 315 4.78 -17.66 10.71
CA SER A 315 3.56 -17.71 9.89
C SER A 315 3.75 -18.71 8.74
N GLU A 316 2.65 -19.33 8.35
CA GLU A 316 2.63 -20.26 7.23
C GLU A 316 1.29 -20.11 6.47
N ALA A 317 1.37 -20.18 5.15
CA ALA A 317 0.20 -20.21 4.27
C ALA A 317 0.36 -21.32 3.24
N TRP A 318 -0.79 -21.92 2.84
CA TRP A 318 -0.82 -23.03 1.89
C TRP A 318 -2.13 -23.01 1.09
N ASN A 319 -2.13 -23.69 -0.06
CA ASN A 319 -3.34 -23.98 -0.82
C ASN A 319 -3.96 -25.33 -0.36
N SER A 320 -5.19 -25.62 -0.77
CA SER A 320 -5.97 -26.78 -0.29
C SER A 320 -5.33 -28.14 -0.56
N ASN A 321 -4.50 -28.28 -1.59
CA ASN A 321 -3.80 -29.51 -1.92
C ASN A 321 -2.33 -29.53 -1.43
N PHE A 322 -1.88 -28.50 -0.70
CA PHE A 322 -0.52 -28.32 -0.19
C PHE A 322 0.59 -28.32 -1.26
N SER A 323 0.22 -28.15 -2.53
CA SER A 323 1.19 -28.04 -3.61
C SER A 323 1.93 -26.70 -3.62
N LEU A 324 1.32 -25.66 -3.02
CA LEU A 324 1.91 -24.35 -2.81
C LEU A 324 1.91 -24.03 -1.31
N ARG A 325 3.10 -23.80 -0.75
CA ARG A 325 3.28 -23.41 0.66
C ARG A 325 4.30 -22.30 0.77
N GLN A 326 4.06 -21.39 1.69
CA GLN A 326 5.02 -20.37 2.09
C GLN A 326 5.06 -20.29 3.61
N SER A 327 6.27 -20.30 4.17
CA SER A 327 6.49 -20.09 5.60
C SER A 327 7.44 -18.92 5.82
N ASP A 328 7.27 -18.27 6.96
CA ASP A 328 8.00 -17.09 7.38
C ASP A 328 8.34 -17.21 8.87
N LEU A 329 9.62 -17.07 9.21
CA LEU A 329 10.10 -16.97 10.59
C LEU A 329 10.81 -15.63 10.75
N PHE A 330 10.32 -14.80 11.64
CA PHE A 330 10.94 -13.52 11.97
C PHE A 330 11.27 -13.47 13.45
N VAL A 331 12.52 -13.15 13.77
CA VAL A 331 13.03 -12.97 15.13
C VAL A 331 13.65 -11.58 15.22
N GLU A 332 13.23 -10.82 16.20
CA GLU A 332 13.77 -9.48 16.46
C GLU A 332 14.17 -9.31 17.93
N GLY A 333 15.20 -8.53 18.15
CA GLY A 333 15.60 -8.13 19.49
C GLY A 333 16.16 -6.71 19.47
N ARG A 334 15.73 -5.88 20.43
CA ARG A 334 16.24 -4.51 20.60
C ARG A 334 16.65 -4.26 22.05
N LYS A 335 17.79 -3.59 22.20
CA LYS A 335 18.29 -3.14 23.49
C LYS A 335 18.65 -1.66 23.40
N TYR A 336 18.05 -0.90 24.26
CA TYR A 336 18.26 0.55 24.40
C TYR A 336 19.28 0.79 25.51
N TYR A 337 20.42 1.35 25.17
CA TYR A 337 21.43 1.83 26.11
C TYR A 337 21.41 3.36 26.13
N ASP A 338 22.00 3.96 27.15
CA ASP A 338 22.03 5.43 27.28
C ASP A 338 22.68 6.15 26.07
N SER A 339 23.64 5.50 25.41
CA SER A 339 24.43 6.10 24.33
C SER A 339 24.15 5.50 22.95
N PHE A 340 23.48 4.35 22.84
CA PHE A 340 23.15 3.68 21.58
C PHE A 340 22.00 2.70 21.74
N THR A 341 21.38 2.35 20.61
CA THR A 341 20.41 1.25 20.51
C THR A 341 21.01 0.17 19.62
N LEU A 342 20.97 -1.08 20.09
CA LEU A 342 21.33 -2.25 19.30
C LEU A 342 20.07 -3.04 18.94
N GLY A 343 19.88 -3.29 17.64
CA GLY A 343 18.87 -4.18 17.08
C GLY A 343 19.52 -5.39 16.42
N LEU A 344 18.88 -6.54 16.58
CA LEU A 344 19.21 -7.78 15.88
C LEU A 344 17.95 -8.31 15.24
N GLU A 345 18.01 -8.64 13.97
CA GLU A 345 16.89 -9.21 13.22
C GLU A 345 17.34 -10.47 12.49
N TYR A 346 16.44 -11.41 12.36
CA TYR A 346 16.62 -12.61 11.56
C TYR A 346 15.29 -12.90 10.86
N ALA A 347 15.30 -12.89 9.54
CA ALA A 347 14.18 -13.29 8.70
C ALA A 347 14.54 -14.56 7.93
N GLN A 348 13.59 -15.51 7.87
CA GLN A 348 13.68 -16.67 7.01
C GLN A 348 12.36 -16.85 6.29
N LEU A 349 12.40 -16.82 4.97
CA LEU A 349 11.27 -17.09 4.09
C LEU A 349 11.53 -18.38 3.32
N GLU A 350 10.52 -19.24 3.21
CA GLU A 350 10.59 -20.44 2.38
C GLU A 350 9.30 -20.55 1.52
N LEU A 351 9.46 -20.75 0.22
CA LEU A 351 8.40 -20.96 -0.73
C LEU A 351 8.59 -22.30 -1.43
N ILE A 352 7.55 -23.13 -1.45
CA ILE A 352 7.49 -24.40 -2.15
C ILE A 352 6.31 -24.37 -3.11
N ASP A 353 6.57 -24.54 -4.41
CA ASP A 353 5.57 -24.69 -5.47
C ASP A 353 5.85 -25.98 -6.24
N GLU A 354 5.16 -27.05 -5.85
CA GLU A 354 5.34 -28.38 -6.43
C GLU A 354 4.87 -28.45 -7.89
N GLU A 355 3.82 -27.67 -8.24
CA GLU A 355 3.27 -27.66 -9.60
C GLU A 355 4.23 -27.03 -10.59
N ARG A 356 4.95 -25.98 -10.17
CA ARG A 356 5.97 -25.32 -10.97
C ARG A 356 7.36 -25.88 -10.77
N GLN A 357 7.52 -26.86 -9.88
CA GLN A 357 8.82 -27.41 -9.45
C GLN A 357 9.75 -26.30 -8.99
N GLN A 358 9.24 -25.41 -8.15
CA GLN A 358 9.98 -24.27 -7.61
C GLN A 358 10.13 -24.43 -6.10
N TRP A 359 11.34 -24.16 -5.63
CA TRP A 359 11.62 -23.99 -4.22
C TRP A 359 12.53 -22.77 -4.04
N GLN A 360 12.22 -21.95 -3.07
CA GLN A 360 12.97 -20.76 -2.76
C GLN A 360 13.13 -20.65 -1.25
N LYS A 361 14.35 -20.36 -0.81
CA LYS A 361 14.67 -20.07 0.57
C LYS A 361 15.48 -18.79 0.65
N GLU A 362 15.10 -17.92 1.56
CA GLU A 362 15.80 -16.67 1.85
C GLU A 362 16.06 -16.59 3.35
N ILE A 363 17.28 -16.26 3.73
CA ILE A 363 17.69 -16.07 5.12
C ILE A 363 18.40 -14.73 5.20
N THR A 364 17.88 -13.82 6.04
CA THR A 364 18.40 -12.44 6.14
C THR A 364 18.62 -12.08 7.62
N PRO A 365 19.77 -12.38 8.20
CA PRO A 365 20.20 -11.79 9.45
C PRO A 365 20.59 -10.32 9.24
N ALA A 366 20.19 -9.45 10.19
CA ALA A 366 20.51 -8.04 10.17
C ALA A 366 20.95 -7.54 11.55
N VAL A 367 21.83 -6.56 11.55
CA VAL A 367 22.27 -5.80 12.73
C VAL A 367 21.97 -4.33 12.51
N LEU A 368 21.28 -3.73 13.47
CA LEU A 368 20.92 -2.30 13.48
C LEU A 368 21.62 -1.62 14.65
N LEU A 369 22.20 -0.46 14.40
CA LEU A 369 22.88 0.33 15.42
C LEU A 369 22.51 1.79 15.28
N ASP A 370 21.84 2.35 16.31
CA ASP A 370 21.53 3.76 16.42
C ASP A 370 22.44 4.38 17.49
N PHE A 371 23.15 5.44 17.15
CA PHE A 371 24.06 6.14 18.05
C PHE A 371 24.28 7.59 17.64
N ASN A 372 25.00 8.35 18.46
CA ASN A 372 25.40 9.70 18.10
C ASN A 372 26.88 9.73 17.67
N LEU A 373 27.13 10.01 16.39
CA LEU A 373 28.47 10.27 15.86
C LEU A 373 28.75 11.78 15.89
N LEU A 374 29.71 12.23 16.68
CA LEU A 374 30.00 13.66 16.83
C LEU A 374 28.76 14.53 17.16
N SER A 375 27.87 14.01 17.99
CA SER A 375 26.58 14.60 18.35
C SER A 375 25.52 14.60 17.24
N LEU A 376 25.75 13.92 16.15
CA LEU A 376 24.78 13.72 15.08
C LEU A 376 24.11 12.33 15.23
N PRO A 377 22.78 12.24 15.28
CA PRO A 377 22.11 10.96 15.24
C PRO A 377 22.52 10.19 13.98
N THR A 378 22.89 8.94 14.17
CA THR A 378 23.44 8.08 13.12
C THR A 378 22.80 6.71 13.22
N HIS A 379 22.39 6.15 12.09
CA HIS A 379 21.85 4.80 11.96
C HIS A 379 22.74 3.97 11.03
N ILE A 380 23.04 2.73 11.43
CA ILE A 380 23.70 1.75 10.59
C ILE A 380 22.82 0.50 10.53
N ARG A 381 22.55 0.02 9.32
CA ARG A 381 21.95 -1.29 9.07
C ARG A 381 22.90 -2.11 8.23
N THR A 382 23.18 -3.33 8.65
CA THR A 382 23.93 -4.31 7.86
C THR A 382 23.15 -5.60 7.81
N GLU A 383 23.03 -6.16 6.61
CA GLU A 383 22.34 -7.42 6.35
C GLU A 383 23.24 -8.37 5.58
N LEU A 384 23.02 -9.65 5.76
CA LEU A 384 23.65 -10.68 4.96
C LEU A 384 22.56 -11.65 4.45
N GLY A 385 21.94 -11.30 3.31
CA GLY A 385 20.98 -12.16 2.66
C GLY A 385 21.67 -13.42 2.09
N TYR A 386 21.06 -14.59 2.32
CA TYR A 386 21.35 -15.82 1.60
C TYR A 386 20.09 -16.25 0.87
N HIS A 387 20.21 -16.47 -0.42
CA HIS A 387 19.11 -16.84 -1.29
C HIS A 387 19.45 -18.17 -1.99
N GLU A 388 18.52 -19.12 -1.93
CA GLU A 388 18.60 -20.38 -2.67
C GLU A 388 17.31 -20.52 -3.49
N LYS A 389 17.47 -20.71 -4.80
CA LYS A 389 16.35 -20.78 -5.73
C LYS A 389 16.52 -22.00 -6.63
N VAL A 390 15.55 -22.90 -6.58
CA VAL A 390 15.49 -24.09 -7.44
C VAL A 390 14.28 -23.94 -8.36
N ARG A 391 14.47 -24.15 -9.65
CA ARG A 391 13.38 -24.13 -10.65
C ARG A 391 13.60 -25.25 -11.67
N GLY A 392 12.83 -26.32 -11.56
CA GLY A 392 13.03 -27.53 -12.33
C GLY A 392 14.41 -28.14 -12.04
N GLU A 393 15.24 -28.30 -13.07
CA GLU A 393 16.62 -28.80 -12.96
C GLU A 393 17.65 -27.72 -12.64
N SER A 394 17.26 -26.44 -12.64
CA SER A 394 18.16 -25.31 -12.37
C SER A 394 18.17 -24.97 -10.88
N SER A 395 19.35 -24.85 -10.29
CA SER A 395 19.56 -24.33 -8.95
C SER A 395 20.51 -23.15 -9.01
N ARG A 396 20.22 -22.12 -8.21
CA ARG A 396 21.08 -20.96 -8.01
C ARG A 396 21.04 -20.57 -6.55
N ASP A 397 22.19 -20.38 -5.97
CA ASP A 397 22.37 -19.78 -4.66
C ASP A 397 23.31 -18.57 -4.76
N TYR A 398 23.03 -17.57 -3.92
CA TYR A 398 23.84 -16.36 -3.86
C TYR A 398 23.69 -15.68 -2.50
N TYR A 399 24.68 -14.85 -2.18
CA TYR A 399 24.69 -13.99 -1.00
C TYR A 399 24.40 -12.54 -1.41
N ASN A 400 23.70 -11.83 -0.53
CA ASN A 400 23.33 -10.45 -0.76
C ASN A 400 23.65 -9.59 0.47
N PRO A 401 24.95 -9.21 0.67
CA PRO A 401 25.31 -8.27 1.72
C PRO A 401 24.83 -6.86 1.39
N LEU A 402 24.22 -6.20 2.40
CA LEU A 402 23.80 -4.82 2.36
C LEU A 402 24.43 -4.04 3.52
N LEU A 403 24.89 -2.84 3.24
CA LEU A 403 25.29 -1.85 4.22
C LEU A 403 24.55 -0.54 3.94
N GLN A 404 23.85 -0.06 4.94
CA GLN A 404 23.23 1.28 4.93
C GLN A 404 23.80 2.09 6.09
N PHE A 405 24.09 3.36 5.82
CA PHE A 405 24.61 4.30 6.78
C PHE A 405 23.88 5.65 6.63
N ASP A 406 23.12 6.03 7.64
CA ASP A 406 22.34 7.27 7.66
C ASP A 406 22.89 8.23 8.71
N ILE A 407 23.06 9.50 8.34
CA ILE A 407 23.43 10.59 9.26
C ILE A 407 22.33 11.65 9.20
N PHE A 408 21.87 12.07 10.37
CA PHE A 408 20.82 13.07 10.51
C PHE A 408 21.41 14.38 11.04
N PHE A 409 21.31 15.41 10.21
CA PHE A 409 21.54 16.80 10.59
C PHE A 409 20.18 17.42 10.92
N ASN A 410 20.16 18.63 11.47
CA ASN A 410 18.90 19.25 11.92
C ASN A 410 17.71 19.15 10.93
N ARG A 411 17.94 19.51 9.65
CA ARG A 411 16.94 19.47 8.57
C ARG A 411 17.36 18.63 7.37
N LEU A 412 18.46 17.94 7.50
CA LEU A 412 19.07 17.19 6.42
C LEU A 412 19.35 15.78 6.89
N SER A 413 19.00 14.76 6.11
CA SER A 413 19.53 13.42 6.25
C SER A 413 20.33 13.02 5.01
N LEU A 414 21.39 12.27 5.23
CA LEU A 414 22.24 11.73 4.19
C LEU A 414 22.36 10.22 4.41
N SER A 415 21.95 9.44 3.40
CA SER A 415 21.99 7.99 3.39
C SER A 415 22.99 7.49 2.36
N PHE A 416 23.86 6.58 2.74
CA PHE A 416 24.77 5.84 1.88
C PHE A 416 24.31 4.38 1.87
N ILE A 417 24.20 3.79 0.69
CA ILE A 417 23.72 2.44 0.51
C ILE A 417 24.70 1.70 -0.39
N ALA A 418 25.11 0.51 0.06
CA ALA A 418 25.92 -0.39 -0.72
C ALA A 418 25.33 -1.80 -0.61
N GLU A 419 25.00 -2.38 -1.74
CA GLU A 419 24.46 -3.74 -1.86
C GLU A 419 25.28 -4.52 -2.89
N LEU A 420 25.54 -5.79 -2.60
CA LEU A 420 26.24 -6.67 -3.51
C LEU A 420 25.40 -7.93 -3.73
N GLU A 421 25.62 -8.61 -4.86
CA GLU A 421 25.14 -9.97 -5.12
C GLU A 421 26.34 -10.83 -5.48
N LEU A 422 26.60 -11.89 -4.73
CA LEU A 422 27.77 -12.73 -4.81
C LEU A 422 27.33 -14.19 -4.94
N GLU A 423 27.76 -14.89 -5.98
CA GLU A 423 27.59 -16.36 -6.05
C GLU A 423 28.61 -17.05 -5.11
N GLU A 424 29.84 -16.55 -5.06
CA GLU A 424 30.85 -16.98 -4.10
C GLU A 424 31.57 -15.77 -3.49
N PHE A 425 31.91 -15.80 -2.20
CA PHE A 425 32.69 -14.73 -1.54
C PHE A 425 34.11 -14.57 -2.09
N SER A 426 34.62 -15.57 -2.82
CA SER A 426 35.94 -15.56 -3.43
C SER A 426 35.99 -14.74 -4.73
N GLU A 427 34.84 -14.45 -5.38
CA GLU A 427 34.74 -13.86 -6.71
C GLU A 427 34.12 -12.45 -6.67
N LEU A 428 34.70 -11.56 -5.86
CA LEU A 428 34.24 -10.16 -5.73
C LEU A 428 34.30 -9.37 -7.05
N SER A 429 35.11 -9.80 -8.03
CA SER A 429 35.25 -9.10 -9.33
C SER A 429 34.00 -9.24 -10.21
N ASP A 430 33.23 -10.31 -10.03
CA ASP A 430 32.07 -10.66 -10.86
C ASP A 430 30.75 -10.34 -10.13
N ALA A 431 30.85 -9.70 -8.97
CA ALA A 431 29.71 -9.31 -8.15
C ALA A 431 28.82 -8.29 -8.85
N GLY A 432 27.51 -8.53 -8.84
CA GLY A 432 26.53 -7.45 -9.01
C GLY A 432 26.68 -6.44 -7.88
N SER A 433 26.76 -5.15 -8.19
CA SER A 433 26.92 -4.12 -7.17
C SER A 433 26.01 -2.92 -7.41
N TRP A 434 25.39 -2.45 -6.33
CA TRP A 434 24.50 -1.28 -6.34
C TRP A 434 24.96 -0.32 -5.25
N LEU A 435 25.28 0.91 -5.66
CA LEU A 435 25.75 1.96 -4.78
C LEU A 435 24.87 3.18 -4.95
N GLY A 436 24.37 3.73 -3.85
CA GLY A 436 23.49 4.89 -3.85
C GLY A 436 23.77 5.86 -2.74
N ILE A 437 23.48 7.13 -3.01
CA ILE A 437 23.48 8.22 -2.04
C ILE A 437 22.14 8.91 -2.14
N GLU A 438 21.48 9.06 -0.99
CA GLU A 438 20.22 9.78 -0.88
C GLU A 438 20.39 10.96 0.09
N LEU A 439 19.93 12.12 -0.34
CA LEU A 439 19.84 13.32 0.46
C LEU A 439 18.37 13.69 0.62
N THR A 440 17.91 13.84 1.86
CA THR A 440 16.56 14.33 2.18
C THR A 440 16.68 15.58 3.03
N THR A 441 15.96 16.65 2.69
CA THR A 441 15.99 17.90 3.43
C THR A 441 14.67 18.65 3.36
N ASP A 442 14.32 19.31 4.47
CA ASP A 442 13.28 20.33 4.53
C ASP A 442 13.86 21.66 4.05
N ILE A 443 13.59 22.06 2.80
CA ILE A 443 14.08 23.35 2.27
C ILE A 443 13.43 24.50 3.05
N ILE A 444 12.13 24.41 3.25
CA ILE A 444 11.31 25.30 4.09
C ILE A 444 10.32 24.45 4.86
N SER A 445 9.67 25.03 5.87
CA SER A 445 8.78 24.27 6.79
C SER A 445 7.71 23.39 6.13
N ASN A 446 7.38 23.64 4.87
CA ASN A 446 6.32 22.93 4.15
C ASN A 446 6.83 22.27 2.85
N THR A 447 8.13 22.23 2.61
CA THR A 447 8.70 21.71 1.37
C THR A 447 9.84 20.75 1.64
N ASP A 448 9.63 19.50 1.30
CA ASP A 448 10.60 18.42 1.42
C ASP A 448 11.25 18.16 0.04
N LEU A 449 12.56 18.06 0.01
CA LEU A 449 13.35 17.67 -1.16
C LEU A 449 14.08 16.37 -0.87
N LYS A 450 13.97 15.42 -1.78
CA LYS A 450 14.69 14.15 -1.77
C LYS A 450 15.46 14.00 -3.07
N ILE A 451 16.75 13.73 -2.99
CA ILE A 451 17.63 13.52 -4.13
C ILE A 451 18.31 12.18 -3.96
N PHE A 452 18.16 11.30 -4.89
CA PHE A 452 18.90 10.03 -4.98
C PHE A 452 19.81 10.04 -6.21
N ILE A 453 21.05 9.62 -6.03
CA ILE A 453 22.03 9.41 -7.11
C ILE A 453 22.66 8.05 -6.89
N GLY A 454 22.61 7.19 -7.90
CA GLY A 454 23.24 5.89 -7.81
C GLY A 454 22.50 4.80 -8.55
N GLU A 455 22.68 3.60 -8.07
CA GLU A 455 22.11 2.37 -8.61
C GLU A 455 21.40 1.60 -7.51
N GLU A 456 20.19 1.09 -7.80
CA GLU A 456 19.35 0.29 -6.93
C GLU A 456 19.00 -1.02 -7.60
N ARG A 457 19.10 -2.14 -6.87
CA ARG A 457 18.70 -3.45 -7.36
C ARG A 457 17.21 -3.54 -7.64
N GLY A 458 16.40 -2.80 -6.90
CA GLY A 458 14.95 -2.95 -6.85
C GLY A 458 14.52 -3.92 -5.75
N GLY A 459 13.22 -3.90 -5.45
CA GLY A 459 12.65 -4.60 -4.31
C GLY A 459 12.37 -3.66 -3.14
N LYS A 460 12.26 -4.18 -1.93
CA LYS A 460 12.03 -3.37 -0.73
C LYS A 460 13.30 -2.64 -0.32
N VAL A 461 13.18 -1.35 -0.13
CA VAL A 461 14.26 -0.46 0.30
C VAL A 461 13.80 0.34 1.51
N CYS A 462 14.61 0.35 2.58
CA CYS A 462 14.33 1.14 3.78
C CYS A 462 15.37 2.25 3.90
N ARG A 463 14.93 3.53 3.93
CA ARG A 463 15.81 4.70 4.02
C ARG A 463 15.24 5.74 4.95
N SER A 464 16.09 6.37 5.74
CA SER A 464 15.68 7.43 6.67
C SER A 464 14.46 7.04 7.53
N GLY A 465 14.34 5.74 7.89
CA GLY A 465 13.23 5.21 8.69
C GLY A 465 11.94 4.93 7.92
N VAL A 466 11.94 5.04 6.59
CA VAL A 466 10.79 4.73 5.73
C VAL A 466 11.14 3.60 4.77
N CYS A 467 10.28 2.58 4.72
CA CYS A 467 10.41 1.46 3.79
C CYS A 467 9.41 1.60 2.63
N TYR A 468 9.88 1.33 1.42
CA TYR A 468 9.07 1.35 0.21
C TYR A 468 9.64 0.39 -0.84
N TYR A 469 8.83 0.02 -1.80
CA TYR A 469 9.29 -0.78 -2.93
C TYR A 469 9.74 0.12 -4.08
N THR A 470 10.81 -0.29 -4.74
CA THR A 470 11.34 0.42 -5.92
C THR A 470 11.66 -0.58 -7.03
N THR A 471 11.51 -0.14 -8.28
CA THR A 471 12.01 -0.88 -9.44
C THR A 471 13.52 -0.72 -9.56
N PRO A 472 14.24 -1.67 -10.21
CA PRO A 472 15.66 -1.49 -10.51
C PRO A 472 15.91 -0.13 -11.15
N PHE A 473 16.89 0.60 -10.66
CA PHE A 473 17.13 1.97 -11.08
C PHE A 473 18.64 2.28 -11.12
N LYS A 474 19.04 3.06 -12.14
CA LYS A 474 20.40 3.61 -12.25
C LYS A 474 20.31 5.04 -12.77
N GLY A 475 20.74 6.02 -11.98
CA GLY A 475 20.68 7.41 -12.41
C GLY A 475 20.48 8.42 -11.29
N LEU A 476 19.67 9.44 -11.58
CA LEU A 476 19.28 10.54 -10.67
C LEU A 476 17.76 10.56 -10.51
N ARG A 477 17.29 10.62 -9.28
CA ARG A 477 15.88 10.84 -8.93
C ARG A 477 15.77 12.05 -8.01
N ILE A 478 14.89 12.97 -8.33
CA ILE A 478 14.61 14.17 -7.51
C ILE A 478 13.12 14.21 -7.22
N ASN A 479 12.76 14.22 -5.96
CA ASN A 479 11.38 14.36 -5.49
C ASN A 479 11.25 15.66 -4.69
N LEU A 480 10.24 16.45 -5.02
CA LEU A 480 9.89 17.67 -4.31
C LEU A 480 8.43 17.60 -3.87
N THR A 481 8.20 17.70 -2.57
CA THR A 481 6.86 17.70 -1.98
C THR A 481 6.62 19.02 -1.28
N THR A 482 5.61 19.78 -1.69
CA THR A 482 5.23 21.06 -1.09
C THR A 482 3.79 20.99 -0.57
N ARG A 483 3.59 21.40 0.69
CA ARG A 483 2.28 21.55 1.34
C ARG A 483 1.96 23.02 1.54
N PHE A 484 0.74 23.44 1.31
CA PHE A 484 0.33 24.85 1.44
C PHE A 484 -1.14 25.00 1.84
#